data_3c17583c8b912bc9e7b4d41e2b524071
#
_entry.id   3c17583c8b912bc9e7b4d41e2b524071
#
_cell.length_a   1.000
_cell.length_b   1.000
_cell.length_c   1.000
_cell.angle_alpha   90.00
_cell.angle_beta   90.00
_cell.angle_gamma   90.00
#
_symmetry.space_group_name_H-M   'P 1'
#
loop_
_entity.id
_entity.type
_entity.pdbx_description
1 polymer ?
#
loop_
_entity_poly.entity_id
_entity_poly.type
_entity_poly.pdbx_seq_one_letter_code
_entity_poly.pdbx_strand_id
1 'polypeptide(L)'
;MNVKSIIDWNDKRRLIIALLWLTMTAVVASSARAAQEPLVMGIFPRNKATETTTMYTPLANYLSERLGRKVILVTSKDFDSFWKGVMERRYDIVHYNQYHYIQSAQSYKVIAHNQEFGKDAVAGALFVRKDSGINELAQLRGRTIIFGGGKDAMLSYIAPRFLLMQAGLKEGDFKTEFAVNPPNAALALYNKQADAAGGGDILIDLPVVKNAVNTQELKLLAATEPLLFLPWAVKRTMPAKLGETIQSLLVELGRSDAGKDILKAAMTTGMGKAEDKDYDRHRKMTIAVFGKQGITK
;
A
#
# COMPACT_ATOMS: atom_id res chain seq x y z
N MET A 1 58.79 -12.13 -59.64
CA MET A 1 58.05 -11.51 -58.50
C MET A 1 56.66 -12.09 -58.52
N ASN A 2 56.31 -12.76 -57.45
CA ASN A 2 55.15 -13.71 -57.42
C ASN A 2 53.86 -13.00 -57.03
N VAL A 3 52.95 -12.74 -57.97
CA VAL A 3 51.66 -11.99 -57.85
C VAL A 3 50.76 -12.68 -56.78
N LYS A 4 50.89 -13.95 -56.49
CA LYS A 4 50.11 -14.69 -55.47
C LYS A 4 50.34 -14.19 -54.03
N SER A 5 51.49 -13.62 -53.71
CA SER A 5 51.80 -13.18 -52.34
C SER A 5 51.14 -11.83 -51.95
N ILE A 6 50.79 -11.01 -52.94
CA ILE A 6 50.17 -9.67 -52.72
C ILE A 6 48.67 -9.80 -52.42
N ILE A 7 47.99 -10.74 -53.04
CA ILE A 7 46.57 -10.98 -52.84
C ILE A 7 46.30 -11.57 -51.44
N ASP A 8 47.15 -12.49 -50.99
CA ASP A 8 47.05 -13.13 -49.65
C ASP A 8 47.26 -12.13 -48.50
N TRP A 9 48.08 -11.08 -48.69
CA TRP A 9 48.30 -10.07 -47.67
C TRP A 9 47.18 -9.05 -47.52
N ASN A 10 46.51 -8.70 -48.59
CA ASN A 10 45.33 -7.80 -48.58
C ASN A 10 44.09 -8.50 -47.97
N ASP A 11 43.91 -9.78 -48.23
CA ASP A 11 42.82 -10.56 -47.68
C ASP A 11 43.01 -10.79 -46.18
N LYS A 12 44.22 -11.04 -45.72
CA LYS A 12 44.52 -11.13 -44.28
C LYS A 12 44.29 -9.80 -43.57
N ARG A 13 44.66 -8.67 -44.18
CA ARG A 13 44.35 -7.35 -43.60
C ARG A 13 42.85 -7.08 -43.50
N ARG A 14 42.06 -7.43 -44.54
CA ARG A 14 40.60 -7.28 -44.54
C ARG A 14 39.97 -8.16 -43.43
N LEU A 15 40.44 -9.40 -43.24
CA LEU A 15 39.97 -10.26 -42.18
C LEU A 15 40.31 -9.72 -40.79
N ILE A 16 41.50 -9.21 -40.57
CA ILE A 16 41.91 -8.60 -39.30
C ILE A 16 41.06 -7.36 -38.98
N ILE A 17 40.83 -6.50 -39.98
CA ILE A 17 39.97 -5.31 -39.82
C ILE A 17 38.54 -5.72 -39.52
N ALA A 18 37.99 -6.73 -40.22
CA ALA A 18 36.65 -7.25 -39.97
C ALA A 18 36.51 -7.86 -38.55
N LEU A 19 37.52 -8.60 -38.09
CA LEU A 19 37.55 -9.13 -36.72
C LEU A 19 37.62 -8.02 -35.66
N LEU A 20 38.44 -6.99 -35.89
CA LEU A 20 38.54 -5.82 -35.00
C LEU A 20 37.22 -5.04 -34.92
N TRP A 21 36.51 -4.88 -36.03
CA TRP A 21 35.19 -4.27 -36.05
C TRP A 21 34.14 -5.15 -35.32
N LEU A 22 34.20 -6.47 -35.48
CA LEU A 22 33.30 -7.41 -34.78
C LEU A 22 33.53 -7.42 -33.28
N THR A 23 34.79 -7.37 -32.84
CA THR A 23 35.11 -7.30 -31.40
C THR A 23 34.78 -5.93 -30.79
N MET A 24 34.92 -4.87 -31.53
CA MET A 24 34.58 -3.50 -31.07
C MET A 24 33.06 -3.31 -30.95
N THR A 25 32.26 -3.90 -31.85
CA THR A 25 30.79 -3.91 -31.72
C THR A 25 30.29 -4.78 -30.58
N ALA A 26 30.94 -5.91 -30.28
CA ALA A 26 30.62 -6.76 -29.16
C ALA A 26 30.92 -6.10 -27.79
N VAL A 27 32.02 -5.34 -27.71
CA VAL A 27 32.42 -4.59 -26.48
C VAL A 27 31.46 -3.42 -26.25
N VAL A 28 31.03 -2.71 -27.31
CA VAL A 28 30.04 -1.61 -27.18
C VAL A 28 28.65 -2.16 -26.79
N ALA A 29 28.22 -3.32 -27.29
CA ALA A 29 26.98 -3.97 -26.90
C ALA A 29 27.00 -4.47 -25.45
N SER A 30 28.13 -4.88 -24.92
CA SER A 30 28.29 -5.26 -23.50
C SER A 30 28.30 -4.06 -22.55
N SER A 31 28.77 -2.90 -23.00
CA SER A 31 28.84 -1.66 -22.20
C SER A 31 27.48 -0.95 -22.10
N ALA A 32 26.53 -1.24 -22.97
CA ALA A 32 25.21 -0.59 -23.02
C ALA A 32 24.21 -1.14 -21.99
N ARG A 33 24.58 -2.15 -21.17
CA ARG A 33 23.85 -2.47 -19.95
C ARG A 33 24.33 -1.57 -18.82
N ALA A 34 24.25 -0.24 -19.03
CA ALA A 34 24.41 0.73 -17.96
C ALA A 34 23.55 0.24 -16.80
N ALA A 35 24.15 0.04 -15.63
CA ALA A 35 23.44 -0.39 -14.44
C ALA A 35 22.27 0.58 -14.23
N GLN A 36 21.04 0.11 -14.48
CA GLN A 36 19.88 0.96 -14.29
C GLN A 36 19.84 1.39 -12.83
N GLU A 37 19.66 2.69 -12.59
CA GLU A 37 19.51 3.23 -11.25
C GLU A 37 18.51 2.38 -10.45
N PRO A 38 18.83 2.00 -9.21
CA PRO A 38 17.93 1.19 -8.40
C PRO A 38 16.55 1.84 -8.26
N LEU A 39 15.50 1.05 -8.17
CA LEU A 39 14.18 1.53 -7.76
C LEU A 39 14.08 1.53 -6.25
N VAL A 40 13.47 2.56 -5.69
CA VAL A 40 13.20 2.66 -4.25
C VAL A 40 11.76 2.29 -3.98
N MET A 41 11.55 1.23 -3.18
CA MET A 41 10.24 0.77 -2.73
C MET A 41 9.99 1.22 -1.30
N GLY A 42 9.09 2.19 -1.11
CA GLY A 42 8.69 2.71 0.19
C GLY A 42 7.49 1.97 0.77
N ILE A 43 7.61 1.48 2.02
CA ILE A 43 6.53 0.82 2.75
C ILE A 43 6.21 1.62 4.00
N PHE A 44 4.94 1.97 4.20
CA PHE A 44 4.50 2.73 5.36
C PHE A 44 4.63 1.94 6.67
N PRO A 45 4.91 2.63 7.81
CA PRO A 45 5.28 1.99 9.07
C PRO A 45 4.05 1.55 9.89
N ARG A 46 3.30 0.54 9.43
CA ARG A 46 2.22 -0.10 10.23
C ARG A 46 2.76 -0.92 11.39
N ASN A 47 3.97 -1.45 11.23
CA ASN A 47 4.69 -2.28 12.18
C ASN A 47 6.04 -1.64 12.50
N LYS A 48 6.77 -2.20 13.44
CA LYS A 48 8.16 -1.78 13.69
C LYS A 48 8.99 -1.90 12.41
N ALA A 49 9.96 -1.01 12.23
CA ALA A 49 10.77 -0.96 11.01
C ALA A 49 11.45 -2.31 10.69
N THR A 50 11.93 -3.03 11.72
CA THR A 50 12.53 -4.36 11.57
C THR A 50 11.53 -5.39 11.06
N GLU A 51 10.32 -5.41 11.60
CA GLU A 51 9.23 -6.29 11.16
C GLU A 51 8.83 -5.98 9.71
N THR A 52 8.62 -4.69 9.39
CA THR A 52 8.31 -4.24 8.04
C THR A 52 9.38 -4.68 7.04
N THR A 53 10.65 -4.56 7.42
CA THR A 53 11.77 -5.01 6.57
C THR A 53 11.70 -6.52 6.35
N THR A 54 11.51 -7.32 7.40
CA THR A 54 11.37 -8.77 7.28
C THR A 54 10.20 -9.16 6.38
N MET A 55 9.04 -8.50 6.53
CA MET A 55 7.82 -8.78 5.78
C MET A 55 7.96 -8.51 4.28
N TYR A 56 8.63 -7.43 3.90
CA TYR A 56 8.65 -6.95 2.51
C TYR A 56 9.96 -7.21 1.76
N THR A 57 11.01 -7.68 2.43
CA THR A 57 12.26 -8.09 1.77
C THR A 57 12.04 -9.18 0.70
N PRO A 58 11.22 -10.23 0.92
CA PRO A 58 10.94 -11.21 -0.11
C PRO A 58 10.32 -10.61 -1.38
N LEU A 59 9.41 -9.63 -1.23
CA LEU A 59 8.81 -8.92 -2.36
C LEU A 59 9.82 -8.04 -3.10
N ALA A 60 10.68 -7.33 -2.37
CA ALA A 60 11.73 -6.50 -2.97
C ALA A 60 12.71 -7.35 -3.79
N ASN A 61 13.09 -8.51 -3.28
CA ASN A 61 13.96 -9.46 -3.97
C ASN A 61 13.30 -10.03 -5.23
N TYR A 62 12.04 -10.46 -5.12
CA TYR A 62 11.26 -10.94 -6.26
C TYR A 62 11.15 -9.89 -7.37
N LEU A 63 10.79 -8.65 -7.02
CA LEU A 63 10.72 -7.56 -8.00
C LEU A 63 12.10 -7.28 -8.61
N SER A 64 13.18 -7.32 -7.81
CA SER A 64 14.55 -7.11 -8.31
C SER A 64 14.93 -8.14 -9.36
N GLU A 65 14.67 -9.41 -9.08
CA GLU A 65 14.95 -10.52 -9.98
C GLU A 65 14.14 -10.41 -11.28
N ARG A 66 12.82 -10.22 -11.15
CA ARG A 66 11.91 -10.19 -12.30
C ARG A 66 12.09 -8.98 -13.19
N LEU A 67 12.50 -7.84 -12.64
CA LEU A 67 12.79 -6.61 -13.38
C LEU A 67 14.22 -6.57 -13.95
N GLY A 68 15.13 -7.44 -13.49
CA GLY A 68 16.55 -7.35 -13.79
C GLY A 68 17.17 -6.03 -13.31
N ARG A 69 16.59 -5.42 -12.29
CA ARG A 69 16.93 -4.10 -11.74
C ARG A 69 16.76 -4.09 -10.23
N LYS A 70 17.76 -3.62 -9.48
CA LYS A 70 17.70 -3.61 -8.02
C LYS A 70 16.50 -2.80 -7.52
N VAL A 71 15.72 -3.38 -6.59
CA VAL A 71 14.66 -2.72 -5.83
C VAL A 71 15.12 -2.62 -4.38
N ILE A 72 15.28 -1.40 -3.88
CA ILE A 72 15.72 -1.12 -2.52
C ILE A 72 14.49 -0.89 -1.66
N LEU A 73 14.27 -1.74 -0.67
CA LEU A 73 13.22 -1.58 0.33
C LEU A 73 13.60 -0.49 1.32
N VAL A 74 12.69 0.45 1.53
CA VAL A 74 12.81 1.53 2.52
C VAL A 74 11.54 1.58 3.37
N THR A 75 11.70 1.64 4.68
CA THR A 75 10.63 1.99 5.63
C THR A 75 11.13 3.13 6.53
N SER A 76 10.25 3.71 7.30
CA SER A 76 10.55 4.84 8.18
C SER A 76 10.26 4.47 9.63
N LYS A 77 10.83 5.21 10.57
CA LYS A 77 10.59 5.05 12.02
C LYS A 77 9.16 5.41 12.42
N ASP A 78 8.53 6.34 11.69
CA ASP A 78 7.19 6.89 11.94
C ASP A 78 6.50 7.34 10.66
N PHE A 79 5.21 7.62 10.76
CA PHE A 79 4.38 8.07 9.63
C PHE A 79 4.81 9.43 9.08
N ASP A 80 5.22 10.37 9.90
CA ASP A 80 5.63 11.72 9.45
C ASP A 80 6.87 11.66 8.57
N SER A 81 7.88 10.89 8.99
CA SER A 81 9.10 10.66 8.21
C SER A 81 8.81 9.95 6.89
N PHE A 82 7.90 8.96 6.91
CA PHE A 82 7.46 8.27 5.70
C PHE A 82 6.71 9.23 4.76
N TRP A 83 5.74 9.98 5.31
CA TRP A 83 4.95 10.95 4.54
C TRP A 83 5.82 12.02 3.90
N LYS A 84 6.80 12.55 4.64
CA LYS A 84 7.80 13.46 4.07
C LYS A 84 8.51 12.82 2.86
N GLY A 85 8.91 11.55 2.93
CA GLY A 85 9.49 10.82 1.80
C GLY A 85 8.57 10.70 0.59
N VAL A 86 7.26 10.50 0.81
CA VAL A 86 6.23 10.49 -0.24
C VAL A 86 6.13 11.87 -0.90
N MET A 87 6.00 12.94 -0.11
CA MET A 87 5.86 14.31 -0.62
C MET A 87 7.10 14.78 -1.38
N GLU A 88 8.29 14.39 -0.94
CA GLU A 88 9.56 14.63 -1.63
C GLU A 88 9.80 13.67 -2.81
N ARG A 89 8.85 12.78 -3.11
CA ARG A 89 8.91 11.81 -4.21
C ARG A 89 10.16 10.92 -4.15
N ARG A 90 10.59 10.50 -2.94
CA ARG A 90 11.77 9.64 -2.76
C ARG A 90 11.54 8.22 -3.24
N TYR A 91 10.30 7.73 -3.24
CA TYR A 91 9.94 6.35 -3.55
C TYR A 91 9.48 6.21 -5.01
N ASP A 92 10.00 5.25 -5.74
CA ASP A 92 9.55 4.92 -7.10
C ASP A 92 8.30 4.05 -7.08
N ILE A 93 8.26 3.13 -6.12
CA ILE A 93 7.12 2.27 -5.79
C ILE A 93 6.75 2.57 -4.34
N VAL A 94 5.46 2.73 -4.03
CA VAL A 94 5.02 3.04 -2.67
C VAL A 94 3.79 2.23 -2.29
N HIS A 95 3.81 1.69 -1.07
CA HIS A 95 2.68 1.05 -0.42
C HIS A 95 2.31 1.82 0.83
N TYR A 96 1.07 2.26 0.91
CA TYR A 96 0.60 3.16 1.97
C TYR A 96 -0.91 3.03 2.19
N ASN A 97 -1.49 3.85 3.09
CA ASN A 97 -2.93 3.82 3.28
C ASN A 97 -3.65 4.65 2.20
N GLN A 98 -4.95 4.46 2.09
CA GLN A 98 -5.79 5.07 1.07
C GLN A 98 -5.82 6.60 1.19
N TYR A 99 -5.83 7.15 2.42
CA TYR A 99 -5.78 8.59 2.65
C TYR A 99 -4.50 9.21 2.08
N HIS A 100 -3.33 8.61 2.37
CA HIS A 100 -2.05 9.08 1.84
C HIS A 100 -1.97 8.96 0.31
N TYR A 101 -2.58 7.90 -0.27
CA TYR A 101 -2.67 7.80 -1.72
C TYR A 101 -3.43 8.98 -2.33
N ILE A 102 -4.66 9.24 -1.86
CA ILE A 102 -5.48 10.33 -2.44
C ILE A 102 -4.83 11.72 -2.27
N GLN A 103 -4.04 11.92 -1.21
CA GLN A 103 -3.25 13.13 -0.98
C GLN A 103 -2.08 13.27 -1.96
N SER A 104 -1.50 12.17 -2.41
CA SER A 104 -0.33 12.14 -3.29
C SER A 104 -0.65 11.77 -4.75
N ALA A 105 -1.93 11.64 -5.11
CA ALA A 105 -2.38 11.15 -6.42
C ALA A 105 -1.89 11.99 -7.61
N GLN A 106 -1.52 13.25 -7.41
CA GLN A 106 -0.88 14.06 -8.44
C GLN A 106 0.56 13.65 -8.75
N SER A 107 1.27 13.09 -7.78
CA SER A 107 2.67 12.64 -7.91
C SER A 107 2.78 11.14 -8.16
N TYR A 108 1.79 10.37 -7.72
CA TYR A 108 1.76 8.92 -7.80
C TYR A 108 0.53 8.42 -8.55
N LYS A 109 0.67 7.31 -9.26
CA LYS A 109 -0.40 6.58 -9.93
C LYS A 109 -0.57 5.24 -9.23
N VAL A 110 -1.76 4.96 -8.70
CA VAL A 110 -2.07 3.62 -8.19
C VAL A 110 -2.05 2.61 -9.33
N ILE A 111 -1.55 1.42 -9.04
CA ILE A 111 -1.44 0.32 -9.99
C ILE A 111 -2.07 -0.97 -9.45
N ALA A 112 -2.04 -1.17 -8.13
CA ALA A 112 -2.60 -2.35 -7.49
C ALA A 112 -3.12 -2.02 -6.09
N HIS A 113 -3.85 -2.94 -5.49
CA HIS A 113 -4.28 -2.91 -4.10
C HIS A 113 -4.07 -4.26 -3.43
N ASN A 114 -3.93 -4.28 -2.12
CA ASN A 114 -3.92 -5.53 -1.36
C ASN A 114 -5.30 -6.20 -1.36
N GLN A 115 -5.29 -7.53 -1.30
CA GLN A 115 -6.43 -8.34 -0.90
C GLN A 115 -6.17 -8.87 0.52
N GLU A 116 -7.08 -8.67 1.43
CA GLU A 116 -6.97 -9.21 2.79
C GLU A 116 -8.18 -10.09 3.09
N PHE A 117 -7.96 -11.24 3.72
CA PHE A 117 -9.00 -12.24 3.99
C PHE A 117 -9.78 -12.67 2.74
N GLY A 118 -9.11 -12.70 1.57
CA GLY A 118 -9.73 -13.03 0.28
C GLY A 118 -10.69 -11.96 -0.26
N LYS A 119 -10.65 -10.73 0.29
CA LYS A 119 -11.50 -9.60 -0.12
C LYS A 119 -10.66 -8.48 -0.74
N ASP A 120 -11.20 -7.84 -1.76
CA ASP A 120 -10.62 -6.64 -2.39
C ASP A 120 -10.91 -5.37 -1.60
N ALA A 121 -11.99 -5.35 -0.85
CA ALA A 121 -12.51 -4.18 -0.18
C ALA A 121 -13.00 -4.51 1.23
N VAL A 122 -12.90 -3.51 2.12
CA VAL A 122 -13.28 -3.56 3.53
C VAL A 122 -14.07 -2.29 3.85
N ALA A 123 -15.20 -2.40 4.54
CA ALA A 123 -15.97 -1.24 4.95
C ALA A 123 -15.37 -0.60 6.21
N GLY A 124 -15.41 0.73 6.31
CA GLY A 124 -15.19 1.41 7.58
C GLY A 124 -16.42 1.26 8.48
N ALA A 125 -16.22 0.96 9.75
CA ALA A 125 -17.28 0.52 10.63
C ALA A 125 -17.16 1.09 12.05
N LEU A 126 -18.30 1.11 12.74
CA LEU A 126 -18.43 1.36 14.17
C LEU A 126 -19.00 0.14 14.86
N PHE A 127 -18.38 -0.22 15.97
CA PHE A 127 -18.77 -1.34 16.82
C PHE A 127 -19.17 -0.84 18.20
N VAL A 128 -20.11 -1.54 18.84
CA VAL A 128 -20.54 -1.32 20.21
C VAL A 128 -20.64 -2.64 20.95
N ARG A 129 -20.74 -2.61 22.26
CA ARG A 129 -21.08 -3.79 23.05
C ARG A 129 -22.55 -4.13 22.90
N LYS A 130 -22.89 -5.41 22.88
CA LYS A 130 -24.29 -5.87 22.84
C LYS A 130 -25.11 -5.42 24.05
N ASP A 131 -24.47 -5.35 25.21
CA ASP A 131 -25.08 -4.92 26.50
C ASP A 131 -25.17 -3.39 26.67
N SER A 132 -24.71 -2.59 25.71
CA SER A 132 -24.67 -1.13 25.79
C SER A 132 -26.04 -0.43 25.63
N GLY A 133 -27.03 -1.13 25.09
CA GLY A 133 -28.31 -0.51 24.69
C GLY A 133 -28.22 0.38 23.45
N ILE A 134 -27.04 0.57 22.84
CA ILE A 134 -26.84 1.38 21.65
C ILE A 134 -27.19 0.56 20.40
N ASN A 135 -28.16 1.03 19.61
CA ASN A 135 -28.67 0.36 18.41
C ASN A 135 -28.60 1.24 17.15
N GLU A 136 -28.35 2.53 17.30
CA GLU A 136 -28.23 3.49 16.19
C GLU A 136 -27.16 4.55 16.47
N LEU A 137 -26.62 5.13 15.41
CA LEU A 137 -25.51 6.11 15.49
C LEU A 137 -25.87 7.36 16.31
N ALA A 138 -27.13 7.81 16.26
CA ALA A 138 -27.57 9.01 16.98
C ALA A 138 -27.41 8.87 18.51
N GLN A 139 -27.48 7.65 19.05
CA GLN A 139 -27.29 7.35 20.47
C GLN A 139 -25.81 7.47 20.94
N LEU A 140 -24.89 7.70 20.00
CA LEU A 140 -23.50 8.01 20.33
C LEU A 140 -23.27 9.46 20.76
N ARG A 141 -24.29 10.31 20.76
CA ARG A 141 -24.24 11.68 21.31
C ARG A 141 -23.88 11.63 22.80
N GLY A 142 -22.84 12.40 23.19
CA GLY A 142 -22.31 12.42 24.56
C GLY A 142 -21.45 11.19 24.93
N ARG A 143 -21.31 10.21 24.05
CA ARG A 143 -20.54 8.99 24.30
C ARG A 143 -19.07 9.11 23.95
N THR A 144 -18.26 8.19 24.45
CA THR A 144 -16.85 8.09 24.09
C THR A 144 -16.68 7.12 22.92
N ILE A 145 -16.06 7.59 21.84
CA ILE A 145 -15.75 6.77 20.66
C ILE A 145 -14.23 6.69 20.54
N ILE A 146 -13.71 5.46 20.52
CA ILE A 146 -12.27 5.21 20.33
C ILE A 146 -11.98 4.74 18.91
N PHE A 147 -11.02 5.39 18.25
CA PHE A 147 -10.62 5.08 16.88
C PHE A 147 -9.23 4.41 16.87
N GLY A 148 -9.08 3.37 16.05
CA GLY A 148 -7.81 2.65 15.94
C GLY A 148 -6.84 3.34 14.99
N GLY A 149 -5.79 3.97 15.51
CA GLY A 149 -4.84 4.75 14.73
C GLY A 149 -5.12 6.25 14.76
N GLY A 150 -4.49 7.02 13.86
CA GLY A 150 -4.62 8.49 13.80
C GLY A 150 -5.79 8.98 12.96
N LYS A 151 -5.92 10.31 12.84
CA LYS A 151 -6.97 10.97 12.02
C LYS A 151 -6.85 10.66 10.52
N ASP A 152 -5.72 10.18 10.07
CA ASP A 152 -5.40 9.74 8.71
C ASP A 152 -5.81 8.28 8.43
N ALA A 153 -6.28 7.55 9.43
CA ALA A 153 -6.70 6.17 9.29
C ALA A 153 -8.06 6.07 8.55
N MET A 154 -8.02 5.67 7.26
CA MET A 154 -9.22 5.64 6.40
C MET A 154 -10.34 4.80 6.98
N LEU A 155 -10.09 3.54 7.34
CA LEU A 155 -11.12 2.60 7.74
C LEU A 155 -11.52 2.74 9.21
N SER A 156 -10.63 3.21 10.07
CA SER A 156 -10.89 3.26 11.51
C SER A 156 -11.22 4.64 12.04
N TYR A 157 -10.99 5.71 11.27
CA TYR A 157 -11.36 7.07 11.64
C TYR A 157 -12.20 7.79 10.58
N ILE A 158 -11.67 7.96 9.35
CA ILE A 158 -12.33 8.80 8.33
C ILE A 158 -13.70 8.24 7.94
N ALA A 159 -13.78 6.95 7.62
CA ALA A 159 -15.03 6.31 7.24
C ALA A 159 -16.06 6.24 8.40
N PRO A 160 -15.69 5.85 9.64
CA PRO A 160 -16.56 5.97 10.82
C PRO A 160 -17.02 7.41 11.09
N ARG A 161 -16.13 8.40 10.97
CA ARG A 161 -16.50 9.82 11.11
C ARG A 161 -17.53 10.24 10.06
N PHE A 162 -17.37 9.79 8.83
CA PHE A 162 -18.36 10.03 7.77
C PHE A 162 -19.73 9.46 8.12
N LEU A 163 -19.82 8.24 8.68
CA LEU A 163 -21.08 7.65 9.16
C LEU A 163 -21.72 8.50 10.26
N LEU A 164 -20.94 8.97 11.24
CA LEU A 164 -21.41 9.83 12.32
C LEU A 164 -21.97 11.16 11.77
N MET A 165 -21.29 11.76 10.80
CA MET A 165 -21.75 12.99 10.14
C MET A 165 -23.07 12.77 9.38
N GLN A 166 -23.22 11.65 8.69
CA GLN A 166 -24.48 11.29 8.02
C GLN A 166 -25.64 11.11 9.01
N ALA A 167 -25.36 10.66 10.24
CA ALA A 167 -26.32 10.57 11.33
C ALA A 167 -26.55 11.91 12.09
N GLY A 168 -25.99 13.02 11.58
CA GLY A 168 -26.14 14.36 12.16
C GLY A 168 -25.28 14.64 13.40
N LEU A 169 -24.22 13.85 13.63
CA LEU A 169 -23.26 14.04 14.71
C LEU A 169 -22.04 14.82 14.22
N LYS A 170 -21.71 15.91 14.94
CA LYS A 170 -20.59 16.81 14.63
C LYS A 170 -19.42 16.58 15.60
N GLU A 171 -18.30 17.22 15.30
CA GLU A 171 -17.18 17.35 16.26
C GLU A 171 -17.72 18.03 17.54
N GLY A 172 -17.40 17.47 18.70
CA GLY A 172 -17.90 17.92 20.02
C GLY A 172 -19.21 17.26 20.46
N ASP A 173 -19.96 16.61 19.57
CA ASP A 173 -21.18 15.85 19.95
C ASP A 173 -20.86 14.55 20.70
N PHE A 174 -19.61 14.10 20.67
CA PHE A 174 -19.09 12.91 21.35
C PHE A 174 -17.61 13.11 21.70
N LYS A 175 -17.11 12.34 22.66
CA LYS A 175 -15.69 12.35 23.04
C LYS A 175 -14.89 11.45 22.09
N THR A 176 -13.84 11.99 21.49
CA THR A 176 -12.93 11.26 20.58
C THR A 176 -11.69 10.82 21.34
N GLU A 177 -11.40 9.51 21.30
CA GLU A 177 -10.19 8.89 21.81
C GLU A 177 -9.48 8.14 20.69
N PHE A 178 -8.16 7.91 20.84
CA PHE A 178 -7.37 7.16 19.89
C PHE A 178 -6.63 6.01 20.55
N ALA A 179 -6.77 4.81 19.98
CA ALA A 179 -5.93 3.67 20.31
C ALA A 179 -4.77 3.58 19.30
N VAL A 180 -3.69 2.90 19.66
CA VAL A 180 -2.51 2.72 18.79
C VAL A 180 -2.88 2.09 17.43
N ASN A 181 -3.84 1.16 17.46
CA ASN A 181 -4.30 0.44 16.25
C ASN A 181 -5.75 -0.07 16.44
N PRO A 182 -6.42 -0.55 15.37
CA PRO A 182 -7.79 -1.04 15.47
C PRO A 182 -8.00 -2.20 16.45
N PRO A 183 -7.13 -3.22 16.56
CA PRO A 183 -7.28 -4.23 17.61
C PRO A 183 -7.32 -3.65 19.04
N ASN A 184 -6.48 -2.67 19.35
CA ASN A 184 -6.50 -2.02 20.66
C ASN A 184 -7.79 -1.23 20.90
N ALA A 185 -8.40 -0.65 19.86
CA ALA A 185 -9.71 -0.01 19.97
C ALA A 185 -10.81 -1.04 20.29
N ALA A 186 -10.77 -2.22 19.70
CA ALA A 186 -11.70 -3.31 20.02
C ALA A 186 -11.53 -3.79 21.47
N LEU A 187 -10.29 -3.91 21.97
CA LEU A 187 -10.00 -4.26 23.35
C LEU A 187 -10.54 -3.22 24.34
N ALA A 188 -10.33 -1.93 24.05
CA ALA A 188 -10.83 -0.83 24.87
C ALA A 188 -12.37 -0.82 24.91
N LEU A 189 -13.03 -1.06 23.79
CA LEU A 189 -14.49 -1.22 23.72
C LEU A 189 -14.96 -2.41 24.58
N TYR A 190 -14.33 -3.56 24.43
CA TYR A 190 -14.66 -4.76 25.20
C TYR A 190 -14.52 -4.50 26.72
N ASN A 191 -13.47 -3.83 27.15
CA ASN A 191 -13.17 -3.49 28.54
C ASN A 191 -13.98 -2.28 29.05
N LYS A 192 -14.99 -1.80 28.32
CA LYS A 192 -15.86 -0.67 28.71
C LYS A 192 -15.09 0.66 28.91
N GLN A 193 -13.92 0.82 28.27
CA GLN A 193 -13.15 2.07 28.28
C GLN A 193 -13.69 3.08 27.25
N ALA A 194 -14.52 2.63 26.32
CA ALA A 194 -15.24 3.45 25.37
C ALA A 194 -16.63 2.84 25.10
N ASP A 195 -17.56 3.65 24.59
CA ASP A 195 -18.92 3.22 24.24
C ASP A 195 -19.00 2.64 22.82
N ALA A 196 -18.10 3.11 21.92
CA ALA A 196 -17.97 2.60 20.56
C ALA A 196 -16.52 2.56 20.12
N ALA A 197 -16.22 1.69 19.12
CA ALA A 197 -14.92 1.60 18.49
C ALA A 197 -15.02 1.70 16.97
N GLY A 198 -14.13 2.52 16.36
CA GLY A 198 -13.96 2.61 14.91
C GLY A 198 -12.91 1.62 14.38
N GLY A 199 -13.25 0.94 13.27
CA GLY A 199 -12.37 -0.05 12.64
C GLY A 199 -12.86 -0.43 11.24
N GLY A 200 -12.23 -1.41 10.60
CA GLY A 200 -12.81 -2.10 9.46
C GLY A 200 -13.91 -3.05 9.90
N ASP A 201 -14.85 -3.38 9.02
CA ASP A 201 -15.96 -4.32 9.30
C ASP A 201 -15.49 -5.74 9.66
N ILE A 202 -14.24 -6.06 9.37
CA ILE A 202 -13.56 -7.30 9.74
C ILE A 202 -12.92 -7.27 11.13
N LEU A 203 -13.00 -6.14 11.87
CA LEU A 203 -12.24 -5.91 13.11
C LEU A 203 -12.40 -7.01 14.15
N ILE A 204 -13.66 -7.38 14.44
CA ILE A 204 -13.98 -8.42 15.45
C ILE A 204 -13.71 -9.84 14.95
N ASP A 205 -13.41 -10.00 13.66
CA ASP A 205 -13.04 -11.27 13.03
C ASP A 205 -11.53 -11.50 12.97
N LEU A 206 -10.73 -10.46 13.24
CA LEU A 206 -9.28 -10.57 13.27
C LEU A 206 -8.83 -11.61 14.32
N PRO A 207 -7.92 -12.54 13.96
CA PRO A 207 -7.41 -13.53 14.92
C PRO A 207 -6.87 -12.91 16.21
N VAL A 208 -6.14 -11.80 16.11
CA VAL A 208 -5.59 -11.08 17.26
C VAL A 208 -6.67 -10.55 18.20
N VAL A 209 -7.85 -10.18 17.68
CA VAL A 209 -8.98 -9.72 18.50
C VAL A 209 -9.74 -10.93 19.08
N LYS A 210 -10.04 -11.95 18.26
CA LYS A 210 -10.72 -13.18 18.71
C LYS A 210 -9.95 -13.91 19.82
N ASN A 211 -8.62 -13.88 19.77
CA ASN A 211 -7.79 -14.50 20.79
C ASN A 211 -7.70 -13.69 22.08
N ALA A 212 -7.98 -12.37 22.02
CA ALA A 212 -7.86 -11.47 23.17
C ALA A 212 -9.16 -11.23 23.92
N VAL A 213 -10.32 -11.29 23.23
CA VAL A 213 -11.63 -10.96 23.82
C VAL A 213 -12.73 -11.87 23.28
N ASN A 214 -13.82 -12.00 24.04
CA ASN A 214 -15.04 -12.64 23.56
C ASN A 214 -15.78 -11.72 22.60
N THR A 215 -15.49 -11.85 21.29
CA THR A 215 -16.09 -11.01 20.25
C THR A 215 -17.60 -11.17 20.11
N GLN A 216 -18.20 -12.23 20.69
CA GLN A 216 -19.64 -12.42 20.75
C GLN A 216 -20.37 -11.36 21.61
N GLU A 217 -19.65 -10.65 22.46
CA GLU A 217 -20.18 -9.52 23.24
C GLU A 217 -20.19 -8.20 22.45
N LEU A 218 -19.55 -8.17 21.31
CA LEU A 218 -19.49 -7.01 20.43
C LEU A 218 -20.47 -7.17 19.26
N LYS A 219 -20.92 -6.05 18.71
CA LYS A 219 -21.74 -6.03 17.49
C LYS A 219 -21.35 -4.86 16.59
N LEU A 220 -21.52 -5.08 15.30
CA LEU A 220 -21.48 -4.04 14.29
C LEU A 220 -22.67 -3.10 14.50
N LEU A 221 -22.43 -1.79 14.68
CA LEU A 221 -23.47 -0.78 14.77
C LEU A 221 -23.81 -0.21 13.39
N ALA A 222 -22.79 0.14 12.61
CA ALA A 222 -22.93 0.66 11.26
C ALA A 222 -21.63 0.43 10.46
N ALA A 223 -21.77 0.32 9.14
CA ALA A 223 -20.66 0.23 8.21
C ALA A 223 -20.94 1.08 6.96
N THR A 224 -19.87 1.54 6.31
CA THR A 224 -19.93 2.19 5.00
C THR A 224 -20.14 1.15 3.90
N GLU A 225 -20.36 1.62 2.66
CA GLU A 225 -20.06 0.78 1.50
C GLU A 225 -18.59 0.33 1.55
N PRO A 226 -18.27 -0.87 1.01
CA PRO A 226 -16.90 -1.35 0.95
C PRO A 226 -15.98 -0.40 0.19
N LEU A 227 -14.79 -0.20 0.72
CA LEU A 227 -13.73 0.64 0.20
C LEU A 227 -12.56 -0.24 -0.25
N LEU A 228 -12.03 0.02 -1.46
CA LEU A 228 -10.89 -0.72 -1.98
C LEU A 228 -9.71 -0.64 -0.97
N PHE A 229 -9.00 -1.75 -0.83
CA PHE A 229 -8.01 -1.85 0.24
C PHE A 229 -6.71 -1.10 -0.07
N LEU A 230 -5.64 -1.36 0.69
CA LEU A 230 -4.38 -0.60 0.68
C LEU A 230 -3.73 -0.53 -0.69
N PRO A 231 -3.45 0.68 -1.23
CA PRO A 231 -2.89 0.87 -2.55
C PRO A 231 -1.39 0.58 -2.65
N TRP A 232 -1.01 0.10 -3.82
CA TRP A 232 0.34 0.15 -4.37
C TRP A 232 0.36 1.17 -5.49
N ALA A 233 1.28 2.12 -5.43
CA ALA A 233 1.39 3.16 -6.43
C ALA A 233 2.83 3.33 -6.92
N VAL A 234 3.00 3.92 -8.11
CA VAL A 234 4.30 4.26 -8.69
C VAL A 234 4.35 5.74 -9.00
N LYS A 235 5.55 6.33 -9.04
CA LYS A 235 5.71 7.71 -9.51
C LYS A 235 5.04 7.91 -10.86
N ARG A 236 4.33 9.01 -11.06
CA ARG A 236 3.76 9.34 -12.38
C ARG A 236 4.82 9.57 -13.46
N THR A 237 6.05 9.91 -13.08
CA THR A 237 7.20 10.05 -13.99
C THR A 237 7.81 8.70 -14.41
N MET A 238 7.38 7.59 -13.81
CA MET A 238 7.84 6.25 -14.20
C MET A 238 7.40 5.93 -15.62
N PRO A 239 8.27 5.35 -16.48
CA PRO A 239 7.88 4.88 -17.80
C PRO A 239 6.66 3.95 -17.73
N ALA A 240 5.65 4.18 -18.56
CA ALA A 240 4.37 3.45 -18.52
C ALA A 240 4.56 1.93 -18.56
N LYS A 241 5.40 1.44 -19.48
CA LYS A 241 5.71 0.01 -19.61
C LYS A 241 6.32 -0.60 -18.35
N LEU A 242 7.16 0.15 -17.62
CA LEU A 242 7.73 -0.32 -16.35
C LEU A 242 6.64 -0.41 -15.27
N GLY A 243 5.78 0.60 -15.18
CA GLY A 243 4.64 0.59 -14.25
C GLY A 243 3.67 -0.57 -14.52
N GLU A 244 3.36 -0.86 -15.80
CA GLU A 244 2.53 -2.00 -16.21
C GLU A 244 3.20 -3.34 -15.87
N THR A 245 4.52 -3.45 -16.07
CA THR A 245 5.27 -4.65 -15.69
C THR A 245 5.21 -4.87 -14.18
N ILE A 246 5.43 -3.83 -13.37
CA ILE A 246 5.32 -3.92 -11.91
C ILE A 246 3.90 -4.31 -11.49
N GLN A 247 2.87 -3.70 -12.09
CA GLN A 247 1.47 -4.08 -11.85
C GLN A 247 1.23 -5.57 -12.10
N SER A 248 1.67 -6.07 -13.26
CA SER A 248 1.49 -7.48 -13.62
C SER A 248 2.21 -8.41 -12.62
N LEU A 249 3.44 -8.07 -12.24
CA LEU A 249 4.21 -8.85 -11.26
C LEU A 249 3.52 -8.91 -9.89
N LEU A 250 2.94 -7.80 -9.43
CA LEU A 250 2.21 -7.76 -8.16
C LEU A 250 0.93 -8.58 -8.23
N VAL A 251 0.13 -8.41 -9.28
CA VAL A 251 -1.18 -9.06 -9.42
C VAL A 251 -1.05 -10.57 -9.66
N GLU A 252 0.01 -10.99 -10.33
CA GLU A 252 0.26 -12.41 -10.65
C GLU A 252 0.98 -13.16 -9.52
N LEU A 253 1.39 -12.46 -8.46
CA LEU A 253 2.20 -13.04 -7.39
C LEU A 253 1.58 -14.30 -6.77
N GLY A 254 0.27 -14.32 -6.55
CA GLY A 254 -0.46 -15.45 -5.98
C GLY A 254 -0.57 -16.70 -6.87
N ARG A 255 -0.10 -16.65 -8.13
CA ARG A 255 -0.20 -17.76 -9.08
C ARG A 255 0.84 -18.87 -8.86
N SER A 256 1.89 -18.59 -8.10
CA SER A 256 2.95 -19.55 -7.76
C SER A 256 3.05 -19.75 -6.26
N ASP A 257 3.56 -20.91 -5.82
CA ASP A 257 3.73 -21.18 -4.39
C ASP A 257 4.76 -20.24 -3.77
N ALA A 258 5.87 -19.96 -4.44
CA ALA A 258 6.83 -18.94 -4.01
C ALA A 258 6.19 -17.55 -3.86
N GLY A 259 5.28 -17.19 -4.77
CA GLY A 259 4.53 -15.94 -4.68
C GLY A 259 3.52 -15.92 -3.52
N LYS A 260 2.87 -17.05 -3.23
CA LYS A 260 2.00 -17.19 -2.05
C LYS A 260 2.78 -17.02 -0.74
N ASP A 261 4.01 -17.53 -0.67
CA ASP A 261 4.89 -17.33 0.49
C ASP A 261 5.27 -15.85 0.67
N ILE A 262 5.53 -15.13 -0.43
CA ILE A 262 5.79 -13.69 -0.40
C ILE A 262 4.56 -12.93 0.09
N LEU A 263 3.36 -13.26 -0.41
CA LEU A 263 2.10 -12.66 0.04
C LEU A 263 1.87 -12.91 1.53
N LYS A 264 2.08 -14.15 1.99
CA LYS A 264 1.98 -14.52 3.40
C LYS A 264 2.96 -13.74 4.27
N ALA A 265 4.21 -13.58 3.85
CA ALA A 265 5.20 -12.76 4.55
C ALA A 265 4.74 -11.30 4.67
N ALA A 266 4.15 -10.73 3.60
CA ALA A 266 3.60 -9.39 3.58
C ALA A 266 2.22 -9.26 4.28
N MET A 267 1.71 -10.35 4.91
CA MET A 267 0.41 -10.41 5.59
C MET A 267 -0.76 -10.00 4.69
N THR A 268 -0.72 -10.41 3.42
CA THR A 268 -1.81 -10.20 2.46
C THR A 268 -2.17 -11.53 1.78
N THR A 269 -3.38 -11.65 1.26
CA THR A 269 -3.85 -12.88 0.59
C THR A 269 -3.72 -12.82 -0.93
N GLY A 270 -3.48 -11.62 -1.48
CA GLY A 270 -3.34 -11.38 -2.90
C GLY A 270 -3.20 -9.90 -3.21
N MET A 271 -3.09 -9.58 -4.49
CA MET A 271 -3.11 -8.22 -5.00
C MET A 271 -3.98 -8.14 -6.25
N GLY A 272 -4.89 -7.15 -6.30
CA GLY A 272 -5.75 -6.85 -7.44
C GLY A 272 -5.27 -5.62 -8.20
N LYS A 273 -5.68 -5.47 -9.46
CA LYS A 273 -5.46 -4.22 -10.21
C LYS A 273 -6.26 -3.09 -9.60
N ALA A 274 -5.70 -1.88 -9.61
CA ALA A 274 -6.39 -0.69 -9.16
C ALA A 274 -6.17 0.48 -10.12
N GLU A 275 -7.17 1.34 -10.19
CA GLU A 275 -7.16 2.60 -10.93
C GLU A 275 -7.55 3.76 -10.00
N ASP A 276 -7.19 4.98 -10.36
CA ASP A 276 -7.42 6.17 -9.54
C ASP A 276 -8.89 6.38 -9.16
N LYS A 277 -9.83 6.11 -10.08
CA LYS A 277 -11.27 6.20 -9.87
C LYS A 277 -11.81 5.26 -8.77
N ASP A 278 -11.12 4.15 -8.50
CA ASP A 278 -11.52 3.19 -7.48
C ASP A 278 -11.40 3.78 -6.06
N TYR A 279 -10.66 4.90 -5.93
CA TYR A 279 -10.50 5.65 -4.68
C TYR A 279 -11.41 6.90 -4.59
N ASP A 280 -12.39 7.08 -5.48
CA ASP A 280 -13.29 8.24 -5.45
C ASP A 280 -14.21 8.25 -4.22
N ARG A 281 -14.64 7.08 -3.74
CA ARG A 281 -15.40 6.99 -2.48
C ARG A 281 -14.56 7.46 -1.29
N HIS A 282 -13.28 7.11 -1.24
CA HIS A 282 -12.34 7.55 -0.20
C HIS A 282 -12.18 9.07 -0.24
N ARG A 283 -12.04 9.68 -1.43
CA ARG A 283 -11.99 11.15 -1.62
C ARG A 283 -13.25 11.81 -1.10
N LYS A 284 -14.43 11.30 -1.47
CA LYS A 284 -15.72 11.82 -1.02
C LYS A 284 -15.80 11.84 0.51
N MET A 285 -15.45 10.76 1.18
CA MET A 285 -15.45 10.69 2.64
C MET A 285 -14.44 11.63 3.27
N THR A 286 -13.23 11.70 2.71
CA THR A 286 -12.17 12.60 3.19
C THR A 286 -12.59 14.06 3.08
N ILE A 287 -13.19 14.46 1.94
CA ILE A 287 -13.72 15.83 1.74
C ILE A 287 -14.85 16.13 2.73
N ALA A 288 -15.73 15.18 2.97
CA ALA A 288 -16.82 15.35 3.93
C ALA A 288 -16.30 15.58 5.35
N VAL A 289 -15.27 14.82 5.77
CA VAL A 289 -14.72 14.87 7.13
C VAL A 289 -13.80 16.07 7.35
N PHE A 290 -12.96 16.42 6.38
CA PHE A 290 -11.91 17.44 6.54
C PHE A 290 -12.12 18.70 5.67
N GLY A 291 -13.15 18.72 4.83
CA GLY A 291 -13.31 19.77 3.82
C GLY A 291 -12.40 19.54 2.60
N LYS A 292 -12.47 20.46 1.61
CA LYS A 292 -11.65 20.36 0.39
C LYS A 292 -10.14 20.43 0.64
N GLN A 293 -9.72 21.09 1.73
CA GLN A 293 -8.32 21.11 2.18
C GLN A 293 -7.83 19.75 2.67
N GLY A 294 -8.71 18.83 2.94
CA GLY A 294 -8.40 17.44 3.27
C GLY A 294 -7.85 16.64 2.08
N ILE A 295 -7.82 17.24 0.88
CA ILE A 295 -7.17 16.68 -0.31
C ILE A 295 -6.27 17.79 -0.87
N THR A 296 -4.97 17.60 -0.82
CA THR A 296 -4.01 18.50 -1.48
C THR A 296 -4.24 18.51 -2.99
N LYS A 297 -4.39 19.71 -3.56
CA LYS A 297 -4.51 19.91 -5.01
C LYS A 297 -3.21 19.58 -5.73
#